data_1b1316c9b44550c9bda508c6ca5aaf5d
#
_entry.id   1b1316c9b44550c9bda508c6ca5aaf5d
#
_cell.length_a   1.000
_cell.length_b   1.000
_cell.length_c   1.000
_cell.angle_alpha   90.00
_cell.angle_beta   90.00
_cell.angle_gamma   90.00
#
_symmetry.space_group_name_H-M   'P 1'
#
loop_
_entity.id
_entity.type
_entity.pdbx_description
1 polymer ?
#
loop_
_entity_poly.entity_id
_entity_poly.type
_entity_poly.pdbx_seq_one_letter_code
_entity_poly.pdbx_strand_id
1 'polypeptide(L)'
;MNILVTGANGQLGNEMRRVAAESSDNYTFTDVAELDITDIDAVCAKVKKTKADVIVNCAAYTNVDKAEDDVARADLINNQAAGNLAYAAKEAGATLIHVSTDYVFDGSSSIPYIETDDTCPTGVYGKTKLAGEMAVIATGCRSIIIRTAWLYSRWGNNFVKTMRRLTAERDSINVVFDQVGSPTFAGDLADAISHIIENRLTDRTGVYHFTDEGVCSWYDLTVAIAEASGNCCDIHPIHSYEYPSKVERPHYSVLDKSKFRNTFGFAIPHWHASLKKCITQLESDK
;
A
#
# COMPACT_ATOMS: atom_id res chain seq x y z
N MET A 1 16.80 0.28 -16.76
CA MET A 1 15.69 1.24 -16.91
C MET A 1 15.93 2.43 -15.99
N ASN A 2 15.28 3.56 -16.27
CA ASN A 2 15.23 4.71 -15.36
C ASN A 2 13.89 4.68 -14.62
N ILE A 3 13.94 4.61 -13.32
CA ILE A 3 12.75 4.48 -12.46
C ILE A 3 12.59 5.75 -11.61
N LEU A 4 11.44 6.40 -11.71
CA LEU A 4 11.06 7.52 -10.84
C LEU A 4 10.13 7.01 -9.74
N VAL A 5 10.54 7.15 -8.48
CA VAL A 5 9.73 6.77 -7.31
C VAL A 5 9.24 8.03 -6.62
N THR A 6 7.93 8.17 -6.44
CA THR A 6 7.29 9.26 -5.68
C THR A 6 6.86 8.78 -4.30
N GLY A 7 6.72 9.69 -3.32
CA GLY A 7 6.43 9.31 -1.94
C GLY A 7 7.56 8.52 -1.29
N ALA A 8 8.79 8.86 -1.63
CA ALA A 8 10.01 8.11 -1.31
C ALA A 8 10.32 8.03 0.19
N ASN A 9 9.75 8.91 1.01
CA ASN A 9 9.96 8.92 2.46
C ASN A 9 8.85 8.15 3.23
N GLY A 10 7.84 7.64 2.51
CA GLY A 10 6.80 6.78 3.06
C GLY A 10 7.29 5.34 3.31
N GLN A 11 6.39 4.48 3.81
CA GLN A 11 6.70 3.09 4.11
C GLN A 11 7.23 2.34 2.89
N LEU A 12 6.45 2.30 1.81
CA LEU A 12 6.83 1.62 0.57
C LEU A 12 8.01 2.31 -0.13
N GLY A 13 8.05 3.66 -0.13
CA GLY A 13 9.15 4.40 -0.74
C GLY A 13 10.52 4.07 -0.14
N ASN A 14 10.59 3.91 1.17
CA ASN A 14 11.82 3.47 1.85
C ASN A 14 12.18 2.01 1.52
N GLU A 15 11.19 1.10 1.41
CA GLU A 15 11.46 -0.27 0.97
C GLU A 15 11.88 -0.32 -0.50
N MET A 16 11.38 0.59 -1.36
CA MET A 16 11.89 0.76 -2.72
C MET A 16 13.35 1.23 -2.75
N ARG A 17 13.81 2.02 -1.76
CA ARG A 17 15.25 2.36 -1.64
C ARG A 17 16.10 1.13 -1.35
N ARG A 18 15.58 0.20 -0.52
CA ARG A 18 16.27 -1.07 -0.22
C ARG A 18 16.46 -1.90 -1.48
N VAL A 19 15.41 -2.14 -2.25
CA VAL A 19 15.52 -2.93 -3.50
C VAL A 19 16.38 -2.23 -4.55
N ALA A 20 16.33 -0.90 -4.62
CA ALA A 20 17.15 -0.13 -5.54
C ALA A 20 18.66 -0.28 -5.27
N ALA A 21 19.07 -0.50 -4.02
CA ALA A 21 20.48 -0.68 -3.65
C ALA A 21 21.08 -1.99 -4.22
N GLU A 22 20.24 -2.96 -4.54
CA GLU A 22 20.61 -4.27 -5.09
C GLU A 22 20.38 -4.36 -6.61
N SER A 23 19.70 -3.35 -7.20
CA SER A 23 19.29 -3.33 -8.61
C SER A 23 20.36 -2.70 -9.51
N SER A 24 20.46 -3.18 -10.74
CA SER A 24 21.26 -2.57 -11.80
C SER A 24 20.56 -1.41 -12.53
N ASP A 25 19.28 -1.18 -12.26
CA ASP A 25 18.48 -0.10 -12.84
C ASP A 25 18.74 1.24 -12.11
N ASN A 26 18.48 2.36 -12.78
CA ASN A 26 18.70 3.70 -12.22
C ASN A 26 17.44 4.23 -11.54
N TYR A 27 17.49 4.41 -10.22
CA TYR A 27 16.38 4.93 -9.44
C TYR A 27 16.56 6.40 -9.10
N THR A 28 15.50 7.19 -9.29
CA THR A 28 15.38 8.57 -8.80
C THR A 28 14.24 8.61 -7.78
N PHE A 29 14.55 9.00 -6.56
CA PHE A 29 13.61 9.09 -5.46
C PHE A 29 13.18 10.53 -5.25
N THR A 30 11.86 10.75 -5.08
CA THR A 30 11.28 12.07 -4.82
C THR A 30 10.19 11.99 -3.77
N ASP A 31 10.12 13.02 -2.96
CA ASP A 31 9.00 13.29 -2.05
C ASP A 31 8.53 14.73 -2.28
N VAL A 32 7.60 15.23 -1.48
CA VAL A 32 6.97 16.53 -1.68
C VAL A 32 7.99 17.69 -1.79
N ALA A 33 9.13 17.59 -1.13
CA ALA A 33 10.18 18.60 -1.18
C ALA A 33 10.91 18.64 -2.53
N GLU A 34 11.08 17.50 -3.20
CA GLU A 34 11.77 17.38 -4.48
C GLU A 34 10.81 17.39 -5.68
N LEU A 35 9.55 17.00 -5.45
CA LEU A 35 8.52 16.96 -6.48
C LEU A 35 7.13 16.98 -5.83
N ASP A 36 6.44 18.12 -5.93
CA ASP A 36 5.01 18.18 -5.65
C ASP A 36 4.25 17.54 -6.81
N ILE A 37 3.68 16.35 -6.57
CA ILE A 37 2.94 15.59 -7.59
C ILE A 37 1.59 16.23 -7.95
N THR A 38 1.14 17.24 -7.20
CA THR A 38 -0.07 18.00 -7.52
C THR A 38 0.17 19.06 -8.60
N ASP A 39 1.43 19.42 -8.86
CA ASP A 39 1.86 20.31 -9.93
C ASP A 39 2.20 19.51 -11.20
N ILE A 40 1.29 19.54 -12.19
CA ILE A 40 1.42 18.80 -13.45
C ILE A 40 2.67 19.20 -14.24
N ASP A 41 3.03 20.49 -14.25
CA ASP A 41 4.18 20.98 -15.02
C ASP A 41 5.48 20.49 -14.37
N ALA A 42 5.56 20.52 -13.03
CA ALA A 42 6.70 19.97 -12.29
C ALA A 42 6.85 18.45 -12.52
N VAL A 43 5.72 17.71 -12.52
CA VAL A 43 5.71 16.27 -12.81
C VAL A 43 6.22 15.99 -14.22
N CYS A 44 5.68 16.65 -15.24
CA CYS A 44 6.11 16.48 -16.63
C CYS A 44 7.61 16.81 -16.82
N ALA A 45 8.06 17.92 -16.23
CA ALA A 45 9.47 18.32 -16.27
C ALA A 45 10.39 17.29 -15.61
N LYS A 46 9.97 16.72 -14.45
CA LYS A 46 10.75 15.71 -13.73
C LYS A 46 10.83 14.41 -14.52
N VAL A 47 9.71 13.89 -15.03
CA VAL A 47 9.65 12.67 -15.83
C VAL A 47 10.54 12.79 -17.07
N LYS A 48 10.46 13.93 -17.78
CA LYS A 48 11.32 14.22 -18.94
C LYS A 48 12.80 14.30 -18.56
N LYS A 49 13.13 14.99 -17.45
CA LYS A 49 14.52 15.14 -16.97
C LYS A 49 15.15 13.81 -16.60
N THR A 50 14.41 12.94 -15.94
CA THR A 50 14.89 11.62 -15.52
C THR A 50 14.85 10.59 -16.65
N LYS A 51 14.21 10.91 -17.78
CA LYS A 51 13.93 9.96 -18.89
C LYS A 51 13.32 8.68 -18.35
N ALA A 52 12.32 8.81 -17.45
CA ALA A 52 11.75 7.68 -16.75
C ALA A 52 11.11 6.68 -17.73
N ASP A 53 11.51 5.42 -17.62
CA ASP A 53 10.87 4.28 -18.28
C ASP A 53 9.69 3.75 -17.43
N VAL A 54 9.82 3.88 -16.11
CA VAL A 54 8.81 3.46 -15.13
C VAL A 54 8.66 4.54 -14.06
N ILE A 55 7.41 4.83 -13.69
CA ILE A 55 7.07 5.66 -12.52
C ILE A 55 6.43 4.74 -11.49
N VAL A 56 6.96 4.71 -10.25
CA VAL A 56 6.36 3.99 -9.13
C VAL A 56 5.75 5.01 -8.18
N ASN A 57 4.42 5.09 -8.15
CA ASN A 57 3.72 6.01 -7.27
C ASN A 57 3.42 5.37 -5.90
N CYS A 58 4.27 5.69 -4.92
CA CYS A 58 4.09 5.32 -3.51
C CYS A 58 3.44 6.47 -2.69
N ALA A 59 3.21 7.64 -3.30
CA ALA A 59 2.61 8.77 -2.62
C ALA A 59 1.09 8.59 -2.50
N ALA A 60 0.55 8.83 -1.32
CA ALA A 60 -0.88 8.83 -1.06
C ALA A 60 -1.22 9.60 0.23
N TYR A 61 -2.43 10.13 0.31
CA TYR A 61 -3.04 10.53 1.56
C TYR A 61 -3.65 9.29 2.22
N THR A 62 -3.02 8.77 3.28
CA THR A 62 -3.34 7.44 3.84
C THR A 62 -4.06 7.48 5.20
N ASN A 63 -4.25 8.67 5.79
CA ASN A 63 -4.95 8.77 7.07
C ASN A 63 -6.47 8.68 6.83
N VAL A 64 -7.03 7.50 7.03
CA VAL A 64 -8.45 7.18 6.76
C VAL A 64 -9.40 8.08 7.54
N ASP A 65 -9.19 8.22 8.86
CA ASP A 65 -10.08 9.01 9.71
C ASP A 65 -9.98 10.52 9.41
N LYS A 66 -8.76 11.02 9.14
CA LYS A 66 -8.55 12.43 8.81
C LYS A 66 -9.03 12.80 7.41
N ALA A 67 -9.12 11.84 6.49
CA ALA A 67 -9.63 12.09 5.15
C ALA A 67 -11.08 12.59 5.17
N GLU A 68 -11.88 12.16 6.14
CA GLU A 68 -13.27 12.62 6.30
C GLU A 68 -13.36 14.14 6.61
N ASP A 69 -12.35 14.71 7.26
CA ASP A 69 -12.26 16.14 7.55
C ASP A 69 -11.49 16.93 6.48
N ASP A 70 -10.68 16.25 5.67
CA ASP A 70 -9.74 16.87 4.72
C ASP A 70 -9.95 16.33 3.30
N VAL A 71 -11.23 16.30 2.90
CA VAL A 71 -11.68 15.71 1.61
C VAL A 71 -10.92 16.29 0.42
N ALA A 72 -10.77 17.64 0.39
CA ALA A 72 -10.10 18.33 -0.71
C ALA A 72 -8.63 17.92 -0.84
N ARG A 73 -7.91 17.76 0.29
CA ARG A 73 -6.52 17.33 0.29
C ARG A 73 -6.38 15.86 -0.10
N ALA A 74 -7.29 15.02 0.41
CA ALA A 74 -7.32 13.61 0.06
C ALA A 74 -7.58 13.43 -1.44
N ASP A 75 -8.53 14.16 -2.03
CA ASP A 75 -8.82 14.14 -3.47
C ASP A 75 -7.64 14.67 -4.29
N LEU A 76 -7.05 15.79 -3.88
CA LEU A 76 -5.91 16.38 -4.58
C LEU A 76 -4.75 15.38 -4.71
N ILE A 77 -4.41 14.66 -3.62
CA ILE A 77 -3.26 13.74 -3.59
C ILE A 77 -3.62 12.38 -4.19
N ASN A 78 -4.78 11.80 -3.83
CA ASN A 78 -5.12 10.43 -4.23
C ASN A 78 -5.70 10.34 -5.64
N ASN A 79 -6.39 11.39 -6.11
CA ASN A 79 -7.06 11.45 -7.41
C ASN A 79 -6.28 12.30 -8.41
N GLN A 80 -6.23 13.63 -8.20
CA GLN A 80 -5.69 14.55 -9.21
C GLN A 80 -4.20 14.31 -9.46
N ALA A 81 -3.39 14.15 -8.40
CA ALA A 81 -1.97 13.86 -8.54
C ALA A 81 -1.68 12.50 -9.19
N ALA A 82 -2.52 11.48 -8.95
CA ALA A 82 -2.42 10.21 -9.66
C ALA A 82 -2.68 10.39 -11.17
N GLY A 83 -3.66 11.21 -11.53
CA GLY A 83 -3.93 11.61 -12.91
C GLY A 83 -2.75 12.36 -13.55
N ASN A 84 -2.11 13.28 -12.82
CA ASN A 84 -0.92 14.01 -13.29
C ASN A 84 0.23 13.06 -13.61
N LEU A 85 0.51 12.10 -12.73
CA LEU A 85 1.55 11.09 -12.95
C LEU A 85 1.24 10.21 -14.17
N ALA A 86 -0.03 9.82 -14.32
CA ALA A 86 -0.47 9.02 -15.46
C ALA A 86 -0.37 9.79 -16.78
N TYR A 87 -0.73 11.07 -16.79
CA TYR A 87 -0.57 11.95 -17.95
C TYR A 87 0.92 12.06 -18.34
N ALA A 88 1.79 12.37 -17.39
CA ALA A 88 3.22 12.48 -17.65
C ALA A 88 3.85 11.15 -18.11
N ALA A 89 3.39 10.01 -17.54
CA ALA A 89 3.81 8.69 -18.00
C ALA A 89 3.43 8.44 -19.45
N LYS A 90 2.19 8.79 -19.86
CA LYS A 90 1.73 8.66 -21.23
C LYS A 90 2.57 9.49 -22.20
N GLU A 91 2.78 10.78 -21.90
CA GLU A 91 3.58 11.68 -22.74
C GLU A 91 5.02 11.22 -22.90
N ALA A 92 5.59 10.59 -21.89
CA ALA A 92 6.96 10.05 -21.93
C ALA A 92 7.05 8.62 -22.50
N GLY A 93 5.92 7.95 -22.76
CA GLY A 93 5.88 6.52 -23.11
C GLY A 93 6.32 5.59 -21.97
N ALA A 94 6.30 6.08 -20.73
CA ALA A 94 6.62 5.32 -19.52
C ALA A 94 5.46 4.43 -19.05
N THR A 95 5.73 3.47 -18.16
CA THR A 95 4.71 2.70 -17.46
C THR A 95 4.53 3.26 -16.05
N LEU A 96 3.29 3.47 -15.62
CA LEU A 96 2.96 3.85 -14.25
C LEU A 96 2.59 2.61 -13.43
N ILE A 97 3.32 2.37 -12.33
CA ILE A 97 2.93 1.43 -11.27
C ILE A 97 2.30 2.27 -10.15
N HIS A 98 0.99 2.13 -9.96
CA HIS A 98 0.22 2.92 -8.99
C HIS A 98 -0.31 2.04 -7.87
N VAL A 99 0.01 2.40 -6.62
CA VAL A 99 -0.48 1.66 -5.45
C VAL A 99 -1.84 2.19 -5.01
N SER A 100 -2.83 1.30 -4.96
CA SER A 100 -4.20 1.54 -4.51
C SER A 100 -4.52 0.75 -3.24
N THR A 101 -5.78 0.56 -2.90
CA THR A 101 -6.24 0.04 -1.62
C THR A 101 -7.42 -0.93 -1.75
N ASP A 102 -7.58 -1.80 -0.76
CA ASP A 102 -8.77 -2.60 -0.49
C ASP A 102 -10.03 -1.77 -0.15
N TYR A 103 -9.85 -0.53 0.35
CA TYR A 103 -10.96 0.39 0.67
C TYR A 103 -11.80 0.83 -0.55
N VAL A 104 -11.44 0.40 -1.75
CA VAL A 104 -12.30 0.55 -2.94
C VAL A 104 -13.54 -0.35 -2.88
N PHE A 105 -13.54 -1.36 -2.02
CA PHE A 105 -14.66 -2.27 -1.75
C PHE A 105 -15.41 -1.86 -0.48
N ASP A 106 -16.67 -2.31 -0.33
CA ASP A 106 -17.51 -2.01 0.83
C ASP A 106 -17.24 -2.91 2.05
N GLY A 107 -16.53 -4.02 1.87
CA GLY A 107 -16.24 -4.97 2.94
C GLY A 107 -17.39 -5.91 3.30
N SER A 108 -18.41 -6.04 2.46
CA SER A 108 -19.60 -6.88 2.69
C SER A 108 -19.46 -8.33 2.19
N SER A 109 -18.38 -8.64 1.45
CA SER A 109 -18.14 -9.99 0.92
C SER A 109 -17.83 -11.01 2.04
N SER A 110 -18.03 -12.28 1.73
CA SER A 110 -17.59 -13.43 2.54
C SER A 110 -16.58 -14.32 1.83
N ILE A 111 -16.17 -13.92 0.61
CA ILE A 111 -15.13 -14.57 -0.20
C ILE A 111 -14.12 -13.51 -0.64
N PRO A 112 -12.87 -13.89 -0.94
CA PRO A 112 -11.86 -12.91 -1.39
C PRO A 112 -12.30 -12.13 -2.63
N TYR A 113 -12.14 -10.79 -2.55
CA TYR A 113 -12.44 -9.91 -3.68
C TYR A 113 -11.47 -10.16 -4.84
N ILE A 114 -12.01 -10.27 -6.06
CA ILE A 114 -11.23 -10.30 -7.30
C ILE A 114 -11.21 -8.91 -7.95
N GLU A 115 -10.29 -8.69 -8.89
CA GLU A 115 -10.08 -7.38 -9.51
C GLU A 115 -11.26 -6.88 -10.35
N THR A 116 -12.18 -7.78 -10.72
CA THR A 116 -13.37 -7.49 -11.52
C THR A 116 -14.63 -7.31 -10.68
N ASP A 117 -14.55 -7.45 -9.36
CA ASP A 117 -15.68 -7.20 -8.48
C ASP A 117 -16.03 -5.70 -8.48
N ASP A 118 -17.32 -5.41 -8.32
CA ASP A 118 -17.83 -4.04 -8.27
C ASP A 118 -17.22 -3.30 -7.07
N THR A 119 -16.69 -2.12 -7.37
CA THR A 119 -16.16 -1.23 -6.33
C THR A 119 -17.26 -0.38 -5.72
N CYS A 120 -17.31 -0.30 -4.38
CA CYS A 120 -18.32 0.46 -3.64
C CYS A 120 -17.69 1.07 -2.36
N PRO A 121 -16.77 2.06 -2.48
CA PRO A 121 -16.09 2.64 -1.33
C PRO A 121 -17.05 3.39 -0.42
N THR A 122 -17.00 3.15 0.88
CA THR A 122 -17.88 3.77 1.89
C THR A 122 -17.36 5.11 2.38
N GLY A 123 -16.05 5.23 2.66
CA GLY A 123 -15.40 6.44 3.17
C GLY A 123 -14.67 7.28 2.13
N VAL A 124 -14.26 8.49 2.50
CA VAL A 124 -13.55 9.45 1.63
C VAL A 124 -12.21 8.89 1.15
N TYR A 125 -11.46 8.21 2.00
CA TYR A 125 -10.19 7.59 1.60
C TYR A 125 -10.39 6.63 0.43
N GLY A 126 -11.31 5.67 0.57
CA GLY A 126 -11.62 4.71 -0.50
C GLY A 126 -12.12 5.38 -1.78
N LYS A 127 -13.04 6.36 -1.65
CA LYS A 127 -13.59 7.13 -2.78
C LYS A 127 -12.50 7.88 -3.56
N THR A 128 -11.59 8.56 -2.86
CA THR A 128 -10.51 9.31 -3.50
C THR A 128 -9.45 8.41 -4.13
N LYS A 129 -9.16 7.25 -3.52
CA LYS A 129 -8.26 6.23 -4.11
C LYS A 129 -8.87 5.61 -5.37
N LEU A 130 -10.15 5.27 -5.35
CA LEU A 130 -10.86 4.77 -6.54
C LEU A 130 -10.90 5.82 -7.66
N ALA A 131 -11.18 7.08 -7.31
CA ALA A 131 -11.13 8.18 -8.28
C ALA A 131 -9.74 8.29 -8.93
N GLY A 132 -8.67 8.08 -8.16
CA GLY A 132 -7.30 8.01 -8.68
C GLY A 132 -7.08 6.85 -9.65
N GLU A 133 -7.58 5.64 -9.35
CA GLU A 133 -7.54 4.51 -10.31
C GLU A 133 -8.22 4.89 -11.63
N MET A 134 -9.42 5.49 -11.53
CA MET A 134 -10.19 5.91 -12.69
C MET A 134 -9.49 7.02 -13.49
N ALA A 135 -8.87 7.99 -12.80
CA ALA A 135 -8.07 9.04 -13.44
C ALA A 135 -6.87 8.44 -14.21
N VAL A 136 -6.17 7.48 -13.60
CA VAL A 136 -5.06 6.76 -14.26
C VAL A 136 -5.54 6.03 -15.51
N ILE A 137 -6.62 5.25 -15.41
CA ILE A 137 -7.19 4.48 -16.52
C ILE A 137 -7.67 5.41 -17.65
N ALA A 138 -8.33 6.51 -17.30
CA ALA A 138 -8.87 7.48 -18.28
C ALA A 138 -7.80 8.14 -19.14
N THR A 139 -6.56 8.27 -18.66
CA THR A 139 -5.46 8.80 -19.48
C THR A 139 -5.09 7.87 -20.63
N GLY A 140 -5.34 6.56 -20.50
CA GLY A 140 -4.89 5.54 -21.44
C GLY A 140 -3.37 5.32 -21.41
N CYS A 141 -2.67 5.69 -20.32
CA CYS A 141 -1.26 5.34 -20.13
C CYS A 141 -1.10 3.83 -19.85
N ARG A 142 0.06 3.30 -20.12
CA ARG A 142 0.42 1.96 -19.65
C ARG A 142 0.49 1.99 -18.14
N SER A 143 -0.37 1.24 -17.46
CA SER A 143 -0.39 1.26 -16.00
C SER A 143 -0.59 -0.13 -15.40
N ILE A 144 0.06 -0.36 -14.26
CA ILE A 144 -0.14 -1.48 -13.36
C ILE A 144 -0.65 -0.87 -12.07
N ILE A 145 -1.93 -1.08 -11.76
CA ILE A 145 -2.55 -0.60 -10.52
C ILE A 145 -2.55 -1.75 -9.54
N ILE A 146 -1.94 -1.57 -8.37
CA ILE A 146 -1.83 -2.62 -7.35
C ILE A 146 -2.66 -2.20 -6.13
N ARG A 147 -3.81 -2.86 -5.93
CA ARG A 147 -4.58 -2.73 -4.69
C ARG A 147 -3.93 -3.57 -3.61
N THR A 148 -3.66 -2.95 -2.48
CA THR A 148 -3.06 -3.59 -1.30
C THR A 148 -3.88 -3.30 -0.04
N ALA A 149 -3.62 -4.03 1.05
CA ALA A 149 -4.34 -3.87 2.32
C ALA A 149 -3.35 -3.93 3.50
N TRP A 150 -3.67 -3.25 4.59
CA TRP A 150 -3.00 -3.36 5.89
C TRP A 150 -1.47 -3.25 5.79
N LEU A 151 -0.98 -2.25 5.03
CA LEU A 151 0.44 -2.05 4.76
C LEU A 151 1.19 -1.65 6.03
N TYR A 152 2.28 -2.35 6.31
CA TYR A 152 3.17 -2.06 7.43
C TYR A 152 4.64 -2.22 7.04
N SER A 153 5.52 -1.57 7.78
CA SER A 153 6.98 -1.69 7.66
C SER A 153 7.68 -1.21 8.94
N ARG A 154 9.00 -1.29 8.96
CA ARG A 154 9.81 -0.64 10.00
C ARG A 154 9.76 0.89 9.91
N TRP A 155 9.41 1.45 8.76
CA TRP A 155 9.34 2.88 8.50
C TRP A 155 7.99 3.50 8.85
N GLY A 156 7.99 4.79 9.15
CA GLY A 156 6.77 5.54 9.41
C GLY A 156 5.97 5.03 10.62
N ASN A 157 4.71 5.46 10.72
CA ASN A 157 3.76 5.00 11.73
C ASN A 157 2.80 3.99 11.11
N ASN A 158 2.58 2.87 11.79
CA ASN A 158 1.68 1.81 11.35
C ASN A 158 1.16 0.97 12.54
N PHE A 159 0.23 0.09 12.25
CA PHE A 159 -0.41 -0.76 13.26
C PHE A 159 0.60 -1.67 13.97
N VAL A 160 1.52 -2.30 13.27
CA VAL A 160 2.52 -3.22 13.86
C VAL A 160 3.38 -2.49 14.89
N LYS A 161 3.91 -1.31 14.57
CA LYS A 161 4.72 -0.52 15.52
C LYS A 161 3.89 -0.05 16.71
N THR A 162 2.63 0.32 16.48
CA THR A 162 1.71 0.75 17.54
C THR A 162 1.42 -0.40 18.50
N MET A 163 1.05 -1.59 17.99
CA MET A 163 0.74 -2.74 18.83
C MET A 163 1.97 -3.26 19.55
N ARG A 164 3.14 -3.30 18.88
CA ARG A 164 4.42 -3.66 19.52
C ARG A 164 4.72 -2.78 20.73
N ARG A 165 4.49 -1.45 20.60
CA ARG A 165 4.68 -0.52 21.72
C ARG A 165 3.64 -0.73 22.81
N LEU A 166 2.34 -0.81 22.46
CA LEU A 166 1.26 -0.95 23.44
C LEU A 166 1.35 -2.26 24.23
N THR A 167 1.71 -3.37 23.56
CA THR A 167 1.89 -4.66 24.24
C THR A 167 3.15 -4.74 25.11
N ALA A 168 4.12 -3.84 24.90
CA ALA A 168 5.29 -3.70 25.79
C ALA A 168 5.01 -2.79 26.99
N GLU A 169 4.11 -1.81 26.87
CA GLU A 169 3.87 -0.77 27.87
C GLU A 169 2.65 -1.07 28.78
N ARG A 170 1.75 -1.98 28.38
CA ARG A 170 0.47 -2.21 29.06
C ARG A 170 0.32 -3.66 29.49
N ASP A 171 -0.32 -3.87 30.64
CA ASP A 171 -0.66 -5.21 31.13
C ASP A 171 -1.74 -5.86 30.28
N SER A 172 -2.71 -5.06 29.78
CA SER A 172 -3.79 -5.54 28.90
C SER A 172 -4.23 -4.52 27.86
N ILE A 173 -4.72 -5.00 26.72
CA ILE A 173 -5.32 -4.20 25.64
C ILE A 173 -6.53 -4.91 25.01
N ASN A 174 -7.46 -4.12 24.47
CA ASN A 174 -8.59 -4.59 23.70
C ASN A 174 -8.35 -4.39 22.20
N VAL A 175 -8.61 -5.40 21.37
CA VAL A 175 -8.38 -5.34 19.93
C VAL A 175 -9.55 -5.96 19.15
N VAL A 176 -9.98 -5.29 18.09
CA VAL A 176 -11.09 -5.74 17.23
C VAL A 176 -10.75 -7.07 16.55
N PHE A 177 -11.69 -8.05 16.63
CA PHE A 177 -11.50 -9.38 16.03
C PHE A 177 -12.43 -9.65 14.84
N ASP A 178 -13.49 -8.87 14.63
CA ASP A 178 -14.52 -9.04 13.61
C ASP A 178 -14.26 -8.21 12.32
N GLN A 179 -13.04 -7.72 12.16
CA GLN A 179 -12.50 -7.15 10.92
C GLN A 179 -11.38 -8.06 10.43
N VAL A 180 -11.55 -8.60 9.21
CA VAL A 180 -10.69 -9.66 8.65
C VAL A 180 -10.07 -9.21 7.35
N GLY A 181 -8.77 -9.40 7.23
CA GLY A 181 -7.98 -8.98 6.07
C GLY A 181 -6.66 -9.75 5.94
N SER A 182 -5.80 -9.27 5.06
CA SER A 182 -4.45 -9.81 4.87
C SER A 182 -3.44 -8.69 5.08
N PRO A 183 -2.58 -8.77 6.11
CA PRO A 183 -1.50 -7.79 6.29
C PRO A 183 -0.53 -7.84 5.10
N THR A 184 0.06 -6.70 4.76
CA THR A 184 1.07 -6.59 3.71
C THR A 184 2.34 -5.96 4.27
N PHE A 185 3.43 -6.70 4.28
CA PHE A 185 4.74 -6.12 4.55
C PHE A 185 5.20 -5.30 3.34
N ALA A 186 5.47 -4.02 3.53
CA ALA A 186 5.88 -3.13 2.44
C ALA A 186 7.18 -3.58 1.75
N GLY A 187 8.03 -4.33 2.46
CA GLY A 187 9.21 -4.96 1.89
C GLY A 187 8.87 -5.99 0.83
N ASP A 188 7.84 -6.82 1.05
CA ASP A 188 7.43 -7.84 0.10
C ASP A 188 6.69 -7.23 -1.11
N LEU A 189 5.92 -6.15 -0.91
CA LEU A 189 5.35 -5.37 -2.01
C LEU A 189 6.46 -4.68 -2.84
N ALA A 190 7.51 -4.16 -2.20
CA ALA A 190 8.66 -3.58 -2.90
C ALA A 190 9.43 -4.65 -3.70
N ASP A 191 9.63 -5.85 -3.13
CA ASP A 191 10.24 -6.98 -3.83
C ASP A 191 9.40 -7.39 -5.05
N ALA A 192 8.07 -7.41 -4.93
CA ALA A 192 7.14 -7.71 -6.03
C ALA A 192 7.21 -6.65 -7.15
N ILE A 193 7.25 -5.36 -6.79
CA ILE A 193 7.40 -4.26 -7.77
C ILE A 193 8.77 -4.34 -8.45
N SER A 194 9.86 -4.60 -7.69
CA SER A 194 11.20 -4.81 -8.25
C SER A 194 11.22 -5.98 -9.22
N HIS A 195 10.60 -7.09 -8.86
CA HIS A 195 10.47 -8.26 -9.74
C HIS A 195 9.80 -7.92 -11.08
N ILE A 196 8.72 -7.13 -11.07
CA ILE A 196 8.05 -6.66 -12.29
C ILE A 196 9.02 -5.85 -13.16
N ILE A 197 9.77 -4.93 -12.55
CA ILE A 197 10.70 -4.03 -13.25
C ILE A 197 11.91 -4.80 -13.80
N GLU A 198 12.57 -5.60 -12.98
CA GLU A 198 13.80 -6.34 -13.33
C GLU A 198 13.55 -7.40 -14.40
N ASN A 199 12.40 -8.07 -14.37
CA ASN A 199 12.02 -9.04 -15.39
C ASN A 199 11.34 -8.41 -16.62
N ARG A 200 11.30 -7.06 -16.71
CA ARG A 200 10.73 -6.33 -17.85
C ARG A 200 9.26 -6.67 -18.12
N LEU A 201 8.47 -6.93 -17.05
CA LEU A 201 7.05 -7.27 -17.13
C LEU A 201 6.12 -6.04 -17.09
N THR A 202 6.65 -4.86 -17.33
CA THR A 202 5.95 -3.57 -17.25
C THR A 202 4.91 -3.34 -18.37
N ASP A 203 4.86 -4.24 -19.35
CA ASP A 203 3.83 -4.30 -20.40
C ASP A 203 2.55 -5.03 -19.95
N ARG A 204 2.59 -5.73 -18.83
CA ARG A 204 1.45 -6.46 -18.23
C ARG A 204 0.51 -5.51 -17.50
N THR A 205 -0.11 -4.60 -18.26
CA THR A 205 -0.99 -3.55 -17.72
C THR A 205 -2.30 -4.10 -17.16
N GLY A 206 -2.88 -3.37 -16.20
CA GLY A 206 -4.18 -3.70 -15.58
C GLY A 206 -4.22 -3.44 -14.08
N VAL A 207 -5.36 -3.81 -13.48
CA VAL A 207 -5.54 -3.80 -12.02
C VAL A 207 -5.18 -5.17 -11.47
N TYR A 208 -4.46 -5.19 -10.36
CA TYR A 208 -3.98 -6.37 -9.67
C TYR A 208 -4.16 -6.21 -8.16
N HIS A 209 -4.32 -7.34 -7.48
CA HIS A 209 -4.34 -7.41 -6.03
C HIS A 209 -3.03 -7.97 -5.49
N PHE A 210 -2.45 -7.33 -4.48
CA PHE A 210 -1.27 -7.82 -3.78
C PHE A 210 -1.38 -7.56 -2.28
N THR A 211 -1.41 -8.63 -1.50
CA THR A 211 -1.17 -8.66 -0.05
C THR A 211 -0.32 -9.88 0.24
N ASP A 212 0.26 -9.99 1.42
CA ASP A 212 0.87 -11.25 1.82
C ASP A 212 -0.18 -12.36 1.88
N GLU A 213 0.24 -13.62 1.76
CA GLU A 213 -0.68 -14.77 1.84
C GLU A 213 -1.19 -14.97 3.26
N GLY A 214 -2.39 -15.58 3.36
CA GLY A 214 -3.07 -15.83 4.63
C GLY A 214 -4.05 -14.72 4.98
N VAL A 215 -4.82 -14.98 6.03
CA VAL A 215 -5.93 -14.15 6.50
C VAL A 215 -5.86 -14.10 8.01
N CYS A 216 -6.14 -12.94 8.61
CA CYS A 216 -6.24 -12.78 10.06
C CYS A 216 -7.14 -11.58 10.41
N SER A 217 -7.57 -11.50 11.67
CA SER A 217 -8.17 -10.30 12.25
C SER A 217 -7.08 -9.35 12.79
N TRP A 218 -7.47 -8.13 13.16
CA TRP A 218 -6.57 -7.23 13.90
C TRP A 218 -6.14 -7.82 15.24
N TYR A 219 -7.04 -8.59 15.88
CA TYR A 219 -6.73 -9.32 17.12
C TYR A 219 -5.63 -10.37 16.87
N ASP A 220 -5.78 -11.25 15.88
CA ASP A 220 -4.80 -12.29 15.55
C ASP A 220 -3.44 -11.68 15.20
N LEU A 221 -3.45 -10.59 14.40
CA LEU A 221 -2.23 -9.86 14.06
C LEU A 221 -1.54 -9.30 15.31
N THR A 222 -2.33 -8.78 16.27
CA THR A 222 -1.76 -8.21 17.51
C THR A 222 -1.17 -9.30 18.40
N VAL A 223 -1.82 -10.46 18.52
CA VAL A 223 -1.26 -11.63 19.23
C VAL A 223 0.07 -12.03 18.62
N ALA A 224 0.13 -12.17 17.28
CA ALA A 224 1.37 -12.53 16.58
C ALA A 224 2.48 -11.47 16.75
N ILE A 225 2.13 -10.17 16.81
CA ILE A 225 3.09 -9.08 17.08
C ILE A 225 3.65 -9.22 18.50
N ALA A 226 2.81 -9.45 19.51
CA ALA A 226 3.26 -9.62 20.89
C ALA A 226 4.19 -10.82 21.04
N GLU A 227 3.79 -11.97 20.50
CA GLU A 227 4.61 -13.20 20.48
C GLU A 227 5.97 -12.98 19.80
N ALA A 228 5.98 -12.40 18.59
CA ALA A 228 7.22 -12.16 17.86
C ALA A 228 8.13 -11.12 18.54
N SER A 229 7.57 -10.24 19.36
CA SER A 229 8.31 -9.21 20.11
C SER A 229 8.71 -9.65 21.52
N GLY A 230 8.27 -10.86 21.99
CA GLY A 230 8.50 -11.34 23.35
C GLY A 230 7.76 -10.52 24.42
N ASN A 231 6.66 -9.84 24.05
CA ASN A 231 5.87 -9.03 24.98
C ASN A 231 4.81 -9.88 25.69
N CYS A 232 4.66 -9.67 27.02
CA CYS A 232 3.67 -10.33 27.86
C CYS A 232 2.53 -9.36 28.16
N CYS A 233 1.53 -9.29 27.28
CA CYS A 233 0.35 -8.44 27.43
C CYS A 233 -0.91 -9.29 27.27
N ASP A 234 -1.90 -9.11 28.12
CA ASP A 234 -3.19 -9.78 27.97
C ASP A 234 -4.01 -9.09 26.88
N ILE A 235 -4.30 -9.80 25.79
CA ILE A 235 -4.95 -9.23 24.60
C ILE A 235 -6.37 -9.77 24.52
N HIS A 236 -7.37 -8.88 24.66
CA HIS A 236 -8.77 -9.26 24.66
C HIS A 236 -9.43 -8.93 23.32
N PRO A 237 -10.15 -9.91 22.69
CA PRO A 237 -10.93 -9.64 21.50
C PRO A 237 -12.18 -8.82 21.83
N ILE A 238 -12.46 -7.80 21.02
CA ILE A 238 -13.69 -7.00 21.10
C ILE A 238 -14.34 -6.87 19.73
N HIS A 239 -15.63 -6.58 19.69
CA HIS A 239 -16.34 -6.27 18.44
C HIS A 239 -16.06 -4.84 17.96
N SER A 240 -16.25 -4.61 16.65
CA SER A 240 -16.10 -3.29 16.03
C SER A 240 -16.98 -2.22 16.70
N TYR A 241 -18.22 -2.56 17.12
CA TYR A 241 -19.13 -1.61 17.78
C TYR A 241 -18.65 -1.20 19.19
N GLU A 242 -17.72 -1.93 19.80
CA GLU A 242 -17.11 -1.59 21.10
C GLU A 242 -15.92 -0.64 20.94
N TYR A 243 -15.43 -0.44 19.70
CA TYR A 243 -14.32 0.44 19.39
C TYR A 243 -14.78 1.67 18.62
N PRO A 244 -14.91 2.84 19.25
CA PRO A 244 -15.35 4.05 18.58
C PRO A 244 -14.40 4.41 17.42
N SER A 245 -14.93 4.42 16.21
CA SER A 245 -14.21 4.83 14.99
C SER A 245 -15.03 5.87 14.25
N LYS A 246 -14.34 6.87 13.67
CA LYS A 246 -15.00 7.90 12.86
C LYS A 246 -15.50 7.34 11.52
N VAL A 247 -14.75 6.38 10.97
CA VAL A 247 -15.05 5.73 9.70
C VAL A 247 -15.42 4.27 9.98
N GLU A 248 -16.51 3.82 9.42
CA GLU A 248 -16.84 2.40 9.39
C GLU A 248 -15.79 1.66 8.57
N ARG A 249 -15.09 0.72 9.22
CA ARG A 249 -14.04 -0.06 8.55
C ARG A 249 -14.62 -1.33 7.97
N PRO A 250 -14.12 -1.78 6.80
CA PRO A 250 -14.58 -3.03 6.19
C PRO A 250 -14.47 -4.20 7.16
N HIS A 251 -15.55 -4.99 7.32
CA HIS A 251 -15.50 -6.24 8.07
C HIS A 251 -14.66 -7.30 7.37
N TYR A 252 -14.65 -7.27 6.03
CA TYR A 252 -13.90 -8.21 5.21
C TYR A 252 -13.14 -7.46 4.10
N SER A 253 -11.82 -7.57 4.09
CA SER A 253 -10.94 -6.90 3.12
C SER A 253 -9.91 -7.83 2.48
N VAL A 254 -10.22 -9.14 2.46
CA VAL A 254 -9.33 -10.13 1.84
C VAL A 254 -9.37 -10.00 0.32
N LEU A 255 -8.20 -9.84 -0.28
CA LEU A 255 -8.02 -9.76 -1.73
C LEU A 255 -7.53 -11.09 -2.31
N ASP A 256 -8.10 -11.54 -3.42
CA ASP A 256 -7.56 -12.66 -4.21
C ASP A 256 -6.33 -12.19 -5.00
N LYS A 257 -5.22 -12.90 -4.87
CA LYS A 257 -3.93 -12.60 -5.51
C LYS A 257 -3.62 -13.50 -6.71
N SER A 258 -4.57 -14.34 -7.12
CA SER A 258 -4.36 -15.34 -8.18
C SER A 258 -3.94 -14.71 -9.50
N LYS A 259 -4.57 -13.58 -9.87
CA LYS A 259 -4.21 -12.84 -11.09
C LYS A 259 -2.78 -12.33 -11.03
N PHE A 260 -2.36 -11.75 -9.90
CA PHE A 260 -0.99 -11.25 -9.71
C PHE A 260 0.03 -12.39 -9.84
N ARG A 261 -0.15 -13.50 -9.10
CA ARG A 261 0.73 -14.66 -9.16
C ARG A 261 0.85 -15.23 -10.56
N ASN A 262 -0.29 -15.43 -11.25
CA ASN A 262 -0.33 -16.02 -12.58
C ASN A 262 0.30 -15.11 -13.65
N THR A 263 0.18 -13.78 -13.49
CA THR A 263 0.70 -12.82 -14.48
C THR A 263 2.20 -12.59 -14.29
N PHE A 264 2.65 -12.46 -13.05
CA PHE A 264 4.03 -12.03 -12.76
C PHE A 264 4.94 -13.18 -12.31
N GLY A 265 4.40 -14.35 -11.96
CA GLY A 265 5.19 -15.49 -11.50
C GLY A 265 5.89 -15.26 -10.16
N PHE A 266 5.41 -14.30 -9.36
CA PHE A 266 5.99 -13.95 -8.07
C PHE A 266 5.39 -14.82 -6.94
N ALA A 267 6.26 -15.44 -6.13
CA ALA A 267 5.86 -16.20 -4.95
C ALA A 267 5.62 -15.24 -3.78
N ILE A 268 4.35 -15.09 -3.40
CA ILE A 268 3.95 -14.18 -2.32
C ILE A 268 4.21 -14.86 -0.98
N PRO A 269 4.95 -14.23 -0.04
CA PRO A 269 5.18 -14.77 1.29
C PRO A 269 3.91 -14.82 2.13
N HIS A 270 3.89 -15.67 3.17
CA HIS A 270 2.81 -15.68 4.15
C HIS A 270 3.01 -14.55 5.17
N TRP A 271 1.95 -13.81 5.52
CA TRP A 271 1.99 -12.63 6.39
C TRP A 271 2.74 -12.86 7.71
N HIS A 272 2.61 -14.06 8.30
CA HIS A 272 3.26 -14.38 9.58
C HIS A 272 4.80 -14.46 9.46
N ALA A 273 5.31 -14.97 8.33
CA ALA A 273 6.75 -14.97 8.06
C ALA A 273 7.26 -13.54 7.82
N SER A 274 6.51 -12.75 7.06
CA SER A 274 6.80 -11.35 6.75
C SER A 274 6.76 -10.46 8.02
N LEU A 275 5.80 -10.73 8.92
CA LEU A 275 5.75 -10.06 10.22
C LEU A 275 7.01 -10.32 11.04
N LYS A 276 7.47 -11.57 11.15
CA LYS A 276 8.72 -11.91 11.86
C LYS A 276 9.92 -11.19 11.26
N LYS A 277 10.02 -11.15 9.92
CA LYS A 277 11.07 -10.41 9.21
C LYS A 277 11.05 -8.91 9.58
N CYS A 278 9.87 -8.28 9.60
CA CYS A 278 9.73 -6.87 9.98
C CYS A 278 10.09 -6.62 11.46
N ILE A 279 9.64 -7.49 12.38
CA ILE A 279 9.98 -7.35 13.80
C ILE A 279 11.50 -7.47 14.02
N THR A 280 12.16 -8.44 13.38
CA THR A 280 13.64 -8.57 13.44
C THR A 280 14.34 -7.30 12.94
N GLN A 281 13.86 -6.69 11.86
CA GLN A 281 14.41 -5.41 11.39
C GLN A 281 14.23 -4.28 12.40
N LEU A 282 13.05 -4.19 13.06
CA LEU A 282 12.78 -3.20 14.11
C LEU A 282 13.64 -3.39 15.38
N GLU A 283 14.19 -4.57 15.60
CA GLU A 283 15.12 -4.85 16.71
C GLU A 283 16.57 -4.47 16.37
N SER A 284 16.93 -4.62 15.09
CA SER A 284 18.28 -4.28 14.60
C SER A 284 18.52 -2.76 14.51
N ASP A 285 17.46 -1.95 14.47
CA ASP A 285 17.52 -0.47 14.41
C ASP A 285 17.69 0.17 15.82
N LYS A 286 17.80 -0.62 16.91
CA LYS A 286 18.09 -0.17 18.28
C LYS A 286 19.60 -0.12 18.54
#